data_04634fa65e42737afbef8ec74f69b54c
#
_entry.id   04634fa65e42737afbef8ec74f69b54c
#
_cell.length_a   1.000
_cell.length_b   1.000
_cell.length_c   1.000
_cell.angle_alpha   90.00
_cell.angle_beta   90.00
_cell.angle_gamma   90.00
#
_symmetry.space_group_name_H-M   'P 1'
#
loop_
_entity.id
_entity.type
_entity.pdbx_description
1 polymer ?
#
loop_
_entity_poly.entity_id
_entity_poly.type
_entity_poly.pdbx_seq_one_letter_code
_entity_poly.pdbx_strand_id
1 'polypeptide(L)'
;MTSELRVNNLKGSTTADVINVTTGSTTTTLQLGIASHALHFNHQTPAVIKSLNTSSVTDVAVGQYSPIMTTSYSDANYIMTNSNNFDVNTEADAAGGQLHSLNTTGNEVAPTTNTYTVRTDGHNSASKDLKYGYTTAHGDLA
;
A
#
# COMPACT_ATOMS: atom_id res chain seq x y z
N MET A 1 12.81 -30.71 -19.42
CA MET A 1 13.89 -29.72 -19.24
C MET A 1 13.31 -28.52 -18.52
N THR A 2 13.87 -28.12 -17.39
CA THR A 2 13.54 -26.86 -16.74
C THR A 2 14.44 -25.77 -17.32
N SER A 3 13.86 -24.71 -17.87
CA SER A 3 14.62 -23.55 -18.35
C SER A 3 14.72 -22.53 -17.21
N GLU A 4 15.94 -22.07 -16.93
CA GLU A 4 16.20 -21.08 -15.90
C GLU A 4 16.91 -19.87 -16.53
N LEU A 5 16.42 -18.66 -16.25
CA LEU A 5 17.06 -17.40 -16.62
C LEU A 5 17.67 -16.78 -15.37
N ARG A 6 19.00 -16.63 -15.34
CA ARG A 6 19.74 -15.96 -14.26
C ARG A 6 20.27 -14.63 -14.75
N VAL A 7 19.75 -13.54 -14.22
CA VAL A 7 20.16 -12.18 -14.58
C VAL A 7 20.30 -11.31 -13.33
N ASN A 8 21.29 -10.42 -13.32
CA ASN A 8 21.44 -9.44 -12.24
C ASN A 8 20.48 -8.25 -12.40
N ASN A 9 20.13 -7.93 -13.65
CA ASN A 9 19.22 -6.85 -13.99
C ASN A 9 18.28 -7.30 -15.11
N LEU A 10 17.01 -6.93 -14.98
CA LEU A 10 16.00 -7.10 -16.01
C LEU A 10 15.47 -5.71 -16.41
N LYS A 11 15.61 -5.35 -17.70
CA LYS A 11 15.22 -4.03 -18.23
C LYS A 11 14.39 -4.19 -19.49
N GLY A 12 13.35 -3.38 -19.63
CA GLY A 12 12.56 -3.31 -20.86
C GLY A 12 13.42 -2.86 -22.05
N SER A 13 13.24 -3.48 -23.21
CA SER A 13 14.05 -3.21 -24.40
C SER A 13 13.47 -2.13 -25.30
N THR A 14 12.17 -1.91 -25.28
CA THR A 14 11.46 -1.00 -26.19
C THR A 14 10.89 0.22 -25.48
N THR A 15 10.44 0.06 -24.26
CA THR A 15 9.98 1.16 -23.39
C THR A 15 10.78 1.07 -22.10
N ALA A 16 11.38 2.18 -21.70
CA ALA A 16 12.14 2.23 -20.44
C ALA A 16 11.24 1.77 -19.29
N ASP A 17 11.79 0.86 -18.49
CA ASP A 17 11.17 0.34 -17.26
C ASP A 17 9.88 -0.50 -17.42
N VAL A 18 9.47 -0.83 -18.65
CA VAL A 18 8.35 -1.75 -18.90
C VAL A 18 8.86 -3.14 -19.26
N ILE A 19 8.55 -4.12 -18.42
CA ILE A 19 8.81 -5.54 -18.65
C ILE A 19 7.46 -6.25 -18.74
N ASN A 20 7.14 -6.78 -19.91
CA ASN A 20 5.93 -7.55 -20.13
C ASN A 20 6.14 -9.02 -19.84
N VAL A 21 5.22 -9.63 -19.12
CA VAL A 21 5.13 -11.06 -18.90
C VAL A 21 3.91 -11.59 -19.65
N THR A 22 4.13 -12.53 -20.58
CA THR A 22 3.06 -13.15 -21.36
C THR A 22 2.88 -14.59 -20.90
N THR A 23 1.66 -14.93 -20.52
CA THR A 23 1.25 -16.30 -20.18
C THR A 23 0.08 -16.71 -21.07
N GLY A 24 0.34 -17.58 -22.01
CA GLY A 24 -0.65 -17.94 -23.06
C GLY A 24 -0.97 -16.72 -23.94
N SER A 25 -2.22 -16.29 -23.97
CA SER A 25 -2.68 -15.12 -24.72
C SER A 25 -2.75 -13.82 -23.90
N THR A 26 -2.42 -13.88 -22.60
CA THR A 26 -2.51 -12.73 -21.68
C THR A 26 -1.14 -12.14 -21.45
N THR A 27 -1.02 -10.82 -21.65
CA THR A 27 0.18 -10.06 -21.37
C THR A 27 -0.12 -9.03 -20.28
N THR A 28 0.75 -8.97 -19.28
CA THR A 28 0.70 -7.96 -18.20
C THR A 28 2.10 -7.40 -17.95
N THR A 29 2.18 -6.21 -17.39
CA THR A 29 3.46 -5.64 -16.98
C THR A 29 3.92 -6.30 -15.68
N LEU A 30 5.23 -6.58 -15.58
CA LEU A 30 5.80 -7.15 -14.36
C LEU A 30 5.59 -6.22 -13.16
N GLN A 31 5.65 -4.91 -13.37
CA GLN A 31 5.43 -3.90 -12.33
C GLN A 31 4.04 -3.98 -11.72
N LEU A 32 3.01 -4.24 -12.53
CA LEU A 32 1.64 -4.40 -12.03
C LEU A 32 1.48 -5.66 -11.15
N GLY A 33 2.29 -6.69 -11.41
CA GLY A 33 2.29 -7.93 -10.63
C GLY A 33 3.14 -7.89 -9.35
N ILE A 34 4.00 -6.89 -9.19
CA ILE A 34 4.91 -6.75 -8.06
C ILE A 34 4.49 -5.53 -7.24
N ALA A 35 4.46 -5.65 -5.91
CA ALA A 35 4.23 -4.51 -5.06
C ALA A 35 5.33 -3.47 -5.28
N SER A 36 4.96 -2.28 -5.71
CA SER A 36 5.84 -1.13 -5.90
C SER A 36 5.87 -0.19 -4.68
N HIS A 37 4.99 -0.44 -3.73
CA HIS A 37 4.98 0.16 -2.40
C HIS A 37 4.60 -0.91 -1.36
N ALA A 38 5.25 -0.88 -0.21
CA ALA A 38 4.87 -1.69 0.96
C ALA A 38 5.19 -0.92 2.24
N LEU A 39 4.31 -1.03 3.23
CA LEU A 39 4.47 -0.38 4.51
C LEU A 39 4.01 -1.29 5.64
N HIS A 40 4.85 -1.44 6.66
CA HIS A 40 4.52 -1.95 7.97
C HIS A 40 4.67 -0.81 8.97
N PHE A 41 3.59 -0.39 9.56
CA PHE A 41 3.48 0.80 10.40
C PHE A 41 2.84 0.47 11.75
N ASN A 42 3.38 1.03 12.83
CA ASN A 42 2.75 1.01 14.15
C ASN A 42 1.97 2.32 14.32
N HIS A 43 0.65 2.22 14.45
CA HIS A 43 -0.22 3.38 14.54
C HIS A 43 -0.39 3.90 15.97
N GLN A 44 -0.35 3.02 17.00
CA GLN A 44 -0.45 3.42 18.41
C GLN A 44 0.76 4.25 18.86
N THR A 45 1.94 3.93 18.33
CA THR A 45 3.17 4.71 18.52
C THR A 45 3.72 5.04 17.15
N PRO A 46 3.25 6.12 16.48
CA PRO A 46 3.47 6.36 15.06
C PRO A 46 4.93 6.12 14.65
N ALA A 47 5.16 4.97 14.02
CA ALA A 47 6.51 4.54 13.62
C ALA A 47 6.46 3.62 12.42
N VAL A 48 7.28 3.89 11.41
CA VAL A 48 7.54 2.96 10.30
C VAL A 48 8.45 1.85 10.80
N ILE A 49 7.96 0.61 10.74
CA ILE A 49 8.73 -0.58 11.13
C ILE A 49 9.53 -1.09 9.94
N LYS A 50 8.89 -1.18 8.78
CA LYS A 50 9.52 -1.56 7.52
C LYS A 50 8.76 -0.95 6.35
N SER A 51 9.47 -0.54 5.31
CA SER A 51 8.83 0.00 4.12
C SER A 51 9.63 -0.27 2.85
N LEU A 52 8.92 -0.20 1.74
CA LEU A 52 9.43 -0.11 0.37
C LEU A 52 8.77 1.11 -0.27
N ASN A 53 9.55 1.99 -0.90
CA ASN A 53 9.06 3.19 -1.58
C ASN A 53 8.23 4.13 -0.68
N THR A 54 8.60 4.28 0.59
CA THR A 54 7.97 5.21 1.53
C THR A 54 8.99 6.23 2.00
N SER A 55 8.73 7.50 1.81
CA SER A 55 9.57 8.60 2.32
C SER A 55 9.15 9.01 3.74
N SER A 56 7.86 9.02 4.01
CA SER A 56 7.31 9.36 5.33
C SER A 56 5.90 8.80 5.50
N VAL A 57 5.41 8.84 6.74
CA VAL A 57 4.01 8.56 7.08
C VAL A 57 3.50 9.73 7.91
N THR A 58 2.36 10.28 7.52
CA THR A 58 1.64 11.30 8.29
C THR A 58 0.58 10.61 9.13
N ASP A 59 0.62 10.80 10.44
CA ASP A 59 -0.47 10.50 11.33
C ASP A 59 -1.50 11.63 11.20
N VAL A 60 -2.64 11.33 10.59
CA VAL A 60 -3.65 12.33 10.23
C VAL A 60 -4.63 12.55 11.37
N ALA A 61 -5.08 11.48 12.00
CA ALA A 61 -6.01 11.46 13.12
C ALA A 61 -6.10 10.05 13.70
N VAL A 62 -6.79 9.87 14.82
CA VAL A 62 -7.08 8.56 15.39
C VAL A 62 -7.66 7.64 14.31
N GLY A 63 -7.04 6.50 14.09
CA GLY A 63 -7.41 5.55 13.05
C GLY A 63 -7.08 5.98 11.61
N GLN A 64 -6.29 7.04 11.40
CA GLN A 64 -5.99 7.51 10.05
C GLN A 64 -4.51 7.84 9.87
N TYR A 65 -3.90 7.27 8.83
CA TYR A 65 -2.54 7.61 8.42
C TYR A 65 -2.43 7.68 6.90
N SER A 66 -1.48 8.48 6.45
CA SER A 66 -1.19 8.67 5.02
C SER A 66 0.29 8.44 4.75
N PRO A 67 0.67 7.34 4.06
CA PRO A 67 2.02 7.18 3.57
C PRO A 67 2.29 8.12 2.40
N ILE A 68 3.52 8.62 2.32
CA ILE A 68 4.03 9.39 1.19
C ILE A 68 5.11 8.56 0.52
N MET A 69 4.95 8.30 -0.78
CA MET A 69 5.90 7.52 -1.56
C MET A 69 7.15 8.35 -1.90
N THR A 70 8.29 7.70 -1.96
CA THR A 70 9.56 8.29 -2.43
C THR A 70 9.52 8.51 -3.95
N THR A 71 9.04 7.51 -4.68
CA THR A 71 8.81 7.59 -6.13
C THR A 71 7.32 7.53 -6.37
N SER A 72 6.78 8.52 -7.07
CA SER A 72 5.36 8.60 -7.40
C SER A 72 4.95 7.52 -8.40
N TYR A 73 3.67 7.19 -8.40
CA TYR A 73 3.05 6.44 -9.50
C TYR A 73 2.84 7.35 -10.72
N SER A 74 2.76 6.75 -11.90
CA SER A 74 2.48 7.47 -13.14
C SER A 74 1.08 8.11 -13.14
N ASP A 75 0.13 7.49 -12.43
CA ASP A 75 -1.20 8.01 -12.20
C ASP A 75 -1.73 7.58 -10.82
N ALA A 76 -2.95 7.99 -10.47
CA ALA A 76 -3.59 7.67 -9.20
C ALA A 76 -4.44 6.37 -9.22
N ASN A 77 -4.37 5.57 -10.29
CA ASN A 77 -5.18 4.37 -10.49
C ASN A 77 -4.45 3.08 -10.05
N TYR A 78 -3.54 3.16 -9.10
CA TYR A 78 -2.86 1.99 -8.56
C TYR A 78 -3.76 1.16 -7.64
N ILE A 79 -3.49 -0.14 -7.56
CA ILE A 79 -4.23 -1.08 -6.74
C ILE A 79 -3.63 -1.11 -5.34
N MET A 80 -4.46 -0.98 -4.32
CA MET A 80 -4.04 -1.04 -2.92
C MET A 80 -4.63 -2.25 -2.21
N THR A 81 -3.86 -2.83 -1.31
CA THR A 81 -4.34 -3.83 -0.35
C THR A 81 -3.93 -3.44 1.06
N ASN A 82 -4.74 -3.80 2.04
CA ASN A 82 -4.51 -3.50 3.44
C ASN A 82 -4.82 -4.71 4.31
N SER A 83 -4.03 -4.91 5.36
CA SER A 83 -4.37 -5.77 6.48
C SER A 83 -3.89 -5.16 7.78
N ASN A 84 -4.55 -5.49 8.88
CA ASN A 84 -4.21 -4.94 10.19
C ASN A 84 -4.13 -6.05 11.22
N ASN A 85 -3.30 -5.85 12.23
CA ASN A 85 -3.20 -6.72 13.38
C ASN A 85 -3.69 -5.99 14.62
N PHE A 86 -4.52 -6.67 15.40
CA PHE A 86 -5.07 -6.17 16.66
C PHE A 86 -4.15 -6.52 17.83
N ASP A 87 -4.15 -5.67 18.84
CA ASP A 87 -3.74 -6.09 20.17
C ASP A 87 -4.98 -6.65 20.90
N VAL A 88 -5.09 -7.97 20.93
CA VAL A 88 -6.24 -8.68 21.54
C VAL A 88 -6.47 -8.34 23.02
N ASN A 89 -5.49 -7.74 23.69
CA ASN A 89 -5.59 -7.38 25.10
C ASN A 89 -6.19 -5.99 25.33
N THR A 90 -6.13 -5.12 24.34
CA THR A 90 -6.56 -3.71 24.45
C THR A 90 -7.61 -3.30 23.42
N GLU A 91 -7.82 -4.12 22.39
CA GLU A 91 -8.64 -3.78 21.22
C GLU A 91 -9.72 -4.82 20.91
N ALA A 92 -10.32 -5.40 21.96
CA ALA A 92 -11.35 -6.44 21.83
C ALA A 92 -12.54 -6.09 20.92
N ASP A 93 -12.70 -4.82 20.59
CA ASP A 93 -13.77 -4.28 19.75
C ASP A 93 -13.31 -3.88 18.34
N ALA A 94 -12.07 -4.18 17.95
CA ALA A 94 -11.57 -3.76 16.65
C ALA A 94 -12.00 -4.72 15.53
N ALA A 95 -12.87 -4.30 14.66
CA ALA A 95 -13.10 -4.94 13.36
C ALA A 95 -12.04 -4.49 12.37
N GLY A 96 -11.65 -5.37 11.44
CA GLY A 96 -10.53 -5.16 10.52
C GLY A 96 -10.51 -3.80 9.83
N GLY A 97 -9.30 -3.31 9.60
CA GLY A 97 -9.08 -2.04 8.92
C GLY A 97 -9.65 -2.06 7.50
N GLN A 98 -10.29 -0.99 7.15
CA GLN A 98 -10.80 -0.77 5.81
C GLN A 98 -9.87 0.23 5.11
N LEU A 99 -9.54 -0.06 3.85
CA LEU A 99 -9.02 0.96 2.96
C LEU A 99 -10.17 1.90 2.62
N HIS A 100 -10.29 2.95 3.38
CA HIS A 100 -11.15 4.07 3.01
C HIS A 100 -10.26 5.28 2.78
N SER A 101 -10.31 5.82 1.58
CA SER A 101 -9.87 7.18 1.32
C SER A 101 -10.86 8.18 1.93
N LEU A 102 -11.07 8.09 3.26
CA LEU A 102 -11.96 9.01 3.97
C LEU A 102 -11.16 9.96 4.84
N ASN A 103 -11.54 11.23 4.84
CA ASN A 103 -11.01 12.19 5.82
C ASN A 103 -11.69 12.02 7.20
N THR A 104 -11.25 12.80 8.18
CA THR A 104 -11.78 12.78 9.55
C THR A 104 -13.29 13.05 9.64
N THR A 105 -13.87 13.68 8.64
CA THR A 105 -15.30 14.01 8.56
C THR A 105 -16.11 12.96 7.78
N GLY A 106 -15.46 11.88 7.31
CA GLY A 106 -16.13 10.82 6.56
C GLY A 106 -16.31 11.10 5.07
N ASN A 107 -15.70 12.16 4.55
CA ASN A 107 -15.72 12.45 3.11
C ASN A 107 -14.60 11.66 2.41
N GLU A 108 -14.87 11.23 1.18
CA GLU A 108 -13.87 10.56 0.35
C GLU A 108 -12.68 11.48 0.07
N VAL A 109 -11.47 10.93 0.21
CA VAL A 109 -10.22 11.56 -0.21
C VAL A 109 -9.61 10.69 -1.29
N ALA A 110 -9.68 11.15 -2.53
CA ALA A 110 -9.08 10.42 -3.64
C ALA A 110 -7.56 10.24 -3.43
N PRO A 111 -7.00 9.08 -3.76
CA PRO A 111 -5.55 8.92 -3.79
C PRO A 111 -4.94 9.87 -4.82
N THR A 112 -3.68 10.25 -4.57
CA THR A 112 -2.86 10.99 -5.54
C THR A 112 -1.78 10.07 -6.08
N THR A 113 -0.93 10.57 -6.97
CA THR A 113 0.18 9.77 -7.51
C THR A 113 1.21 9.37 -6.46
N ASN A 114 1.26 10.03 -5.30
CA ASN A 114 2.30 9.78 -4.29
C ASN A 114 1.78 9.55 -2.86
N THR A 115 0.47 9.58 -2.63
CA THR A 115 -0.11 9.34 -1.31
C THR A 115 -1.53 8.83 -1.37
N TYR A 116 -1.93 8.09 -0.35
CA TYR A 116 -3.30 7.65 -0.09
C TYR A 116 -3.57 7.70 1.41
N THR A 117 -4.82 7.65 1.81
CA THR A 117 -5.19 7.62 3.23
C THR A 117 -5.73 6.23 3.59
N VAL A 118 -5.23 5.68 4.69
CA VAL A 118 -5.76 4.47 5.31
C VAL A 118 -6.55 4.88 6.53
N ARG A 119 -7.77 4.37 6.64
CA ARG A 119 -8.60 4.48 7.83
C ARG A 119 -8.81 3.12 8.46
N THR A 120 -8.72 3.06 9.77
CA THR A 120 -8.98 1.88 10.57
C THR A 120 -10.11 2.17 11.55
N ASP A 121 -11.18 1.39 11.47
CA ASP A 121 -12.35 1.53 12.32
C ASP A 121 -12.51 0.33 13.26
N GLY A 122 -12.97 0.59 14.47
CA GLY A 122 -13.37 -0.44 15.42
C GLY A 122 -14.74 -1.05 15.08
N HIS A 123 -15.15 -2.06 15.85
CA HIS A 123 -16.42 -2.79 15.65
C HIS A 123 -17.66 -1.89 15.64
N ASN A 124 -17.63 -0.78 16.36
CA ASN A 124 -18.72 0.21 16.44
C ASN A 124 -18.56 1.38 15.46
N SER A 125 -17.77 1.20 14.40
CA SER A 125 -17.45 2.23 13.40
C SER A 125 -16.71 3.46 13.96
N ALA A 126 -16.17 3.37 15.16
CA ALA A 126 -15.30 4.41 15.69
C ALA A 126 -13.86 4.19 15.16
N SER A 127 -13.23 5.25 14.72
CA SER A 127 -11.82 5.21 14.30
C SER A 127 -10.91 4.82 15.47
N LYS A 128 -9.97 3.91 15.23
CA LYS A 128 -9.00 3.43 16.23
C LYS A 128 -7.60 3.29 15.65
N ASP A 129 -6.60 3.63 16.47
CA ASP A 129 -5.20 3.36 16.19
C ASP A 129 -4.91 1.88 16.46
N LEU A 130 -4.77 1.10 15.41
CA LEU A 130 -4.41 -0.31 15.51
C LEU A 130 -2.90 -0.45 15.77
N LYS A 131 -2.50 -1.52 16.46
CA LYS A 131 -1.10 -1.73 16.78
C LYS A 131 -0.23 -1.79 15.53
N TYR A 132 -0.65 -2.57 14.53
CA TYR A 132 0.09 -2.72 13.29
C TYR A 132 -0.84 -2.59 12.08
N GLY A 133 -0.44 -1.75 11.14
CA GLY A 133 -1.02 -1.67 9.80
C GLY A 133 -0.04 -2.17 8.75
N TYR A 134 -0.54 -2.89 7.77
CA TYR A 134 0.21 -3.38 6.61
C TYR A 134 -0.51 -2.93 5.36
N THR A 135 0.19 -2.22 4.49
CA THR A 135 -0.37 -1.83 3.19
C THR A 135 0.60 -2.18 2.08
N THR A 136 0.07 -2.56 0.94
CA THR A 136 0.83 -2.66 -0.29
C THR A 136 0.09 -1.94 -1.40
N ALA A 137 0.83 -1.42 -2.37
CA ALA A 137 0.26 -0.86 -3.58
C ALA A 137 1.02 -1.35 -4.81
N HIS A 138 0.29 -1.50 -5.90
CA HIS A 138 0.74 -2.03 -7.18
C HIS A 138 0.36 -1.05 -8.27
N GLY A 139 1.30 -0.63 -9.07
CA GLY A 139 1.10 0.31 -10.17
C GLY A 139 2.42 0.63 -10.85
N ASP A 140 2.35 1.35 -11.95
CA ASP A 140 3.51 1.79 -12.70
C ASP A 140 4.11 3.03 -12.02
N LEU A 141 5.40 2.97 -11.66
CA LEU A 141 6.13 4.12 -11.11
C LEU A 141 6.43 5.14 -12.22
N ALA A 142 6.42 6.43 -11.85
CA ALA A 142 6.74 7.53 -12.76
C ALA A 142 8.24 7.62 -13.10
#